data_9b8ab7c69770438e1b6a76a35980d101
#
_entry.id   9b8ab7c69770438e1b6a76a35980d101
#
_cell.length_a   1.000
_cell.length_b   1.000
_cell.length_c   1.000
_cell.angle_alpha   90.00
_cell.angle_beta   90.00
_cell.angle_gamma   90.00
#
_symmetry.space_group_name_H-M   'P 1'
#
loop_
_entity.id
_entity.type
_entity.pdbx_description
1 polymer ?
#
loop_
_entity_poly.entity_id
_entity_poly.type
_entity_poly.pdbx_seq_one_letter_code
_entity_poly.pdbx_strand_id
1 'polypeptide(L)'
;MEKVAREKLTEIIEAEGGNKWWVPDEFEKHVRAQLPAELKIITPPPISSGNYNCFVFAFGLKNDKEFLGGQNPIQKEFVRYLIHKNLLKVKDHSAKGDLVFYEDKFRVITHGGIMRSASRVISKWMWGCTIEHNLWDVPSSFGDKVFFCSSVEPAVIKKAYLEYRDSSVEITHIL
;
A
#
# COMPACT_ATOMS: atom_id res chain seq x y z
N MET A 1 -11.19 -11.83 9.54
CA MET A 1 -11.90 -10.79 10.35
C MET A 1 -13.28 -10.59 9.77
N GLU A 2 -14.29 -10.44 10.62
CA GLU A 2 -15.66 -10.17 10.19
C GLU A 2 -15.79 -8.76 9.57
N LYS A 3 -16.82 -8.56 8.72
CA LYS A 3 -17.05 -7.28 8.04
C LYS A 3 -17.11 -6.09 9.00
N VAL A 4 -17.83 -6.24 10.12
CA VAL A 4 -17.97 -5.20 11.17
C VAL A 4 -16.62 -4.79 11.76
N ALA A 5 -15.70 -5.75 11.97
CA ALA A 5 -14.37 -5.45 12.48
C ALA A 5 -13.52 -4.66 11.46
N ARG A 6 -13.70 -4.93 10.16
CA ARG A 6 -13.03 -4.18 9.10
C ARG A 6 -13.56 -2.74 8.97
N GLU A 7 -14.85 -2.53 9.14
CA GLU A 7 -15.46 -1.19 9.18
C GLU A 7 -14.90 -0.38 10.36
N LYS A 8 -14.81 -1.01 11.54
CA LYS A 8 -14.19 -0.37 12.71
C LYS A 8 -12.73 0.01 12.50
N LEU A 9 -11.95 -0.84 11.80
CA LEU A 9 -10.58 -0.47 11.40
C LEU A 9 -10.56 0.76 10.49
N THR A 10 -11.49 0.87 9.55
CA THR A 10 -11.63 2.06 8.70
C THR A 10 -11.89 3.30 9.54
N GLU A 11 -12.83 3.22 10.48
CA GLU A 11 -13.13 4.34 11.39
C GLU A 11 -11.89 4.78 12.19
N ILE A 12 -11.11 3.83 12.72
CA ILE A 12 -9.89 4.14 13.49
C ILE A 12 -8.85 4.86 12.63
N ILE A 13 -8.61 4.43 11.40
CA ILE A 13 -7.55 5.01 10.54
C ILE A 13 -7.98 6.27 9.80
N GLU A 14 -9.29 6.48 9.60
CA GLU A 14 -9.86 7.64 8.92
C GLU A 14 -10.42 8.70 9.88
N ALA A 15 -10.46 8.39 11.20
CA ALA A 15 -10.98 9.30 12.21
C ALA A 15 -10.25 10.65 12.20
N GLU A 16 -11.03 11.73 12.31
CA GLU A 16 -10.57 13.10 12.50
C GLU A 16 -9.47 13.56 11.53
N GLY A 17 -9.67 13.31 10.24
CA GLY A 17 -8.76 13.73 9.20
C GLY A 17 -7.42 12.97 9.14
N GLY A 18 -7.34 11.81 9.79
CA GLY A 18 -6.20 10.92 9.71
C GLY A 18 -4.94 11.36 10.45
N ASN A 19 -4.92 12.53 11.09
CA ASN A 19 -3.71 13.09 11.68
C ASN A 19 -3.10 12.23 12.79
N LYS A 20 -3.92 11.51 13.56
CA LYS A 20 -3.44 10.65 14.66
C LYS A 20 -2.77 9.36 14.15
N TRP A 21 -3.12 8.92 12.95
CA TRP A 21 -2.60 7.68 12.40
C TRP A 21 -1.15 7.77 11.92
N TRP A 22 -0.72 8.90 11.41
CA TRP A 22 0.63 9.06 10.82
C TRP A 22 1.59 9.94 11.63
N VAL A 23 1.13 10.53 12.73
CA VAL A 23 2.00 11.24 13.66
C VAL A 23 2.44 10.27 14.75
N PRO A 24 3.75 9.98 14.92
CA PRO A 24 4.22 8.93 15.84
C PRO A 24 3.69 9.06 17.26
N ASP A 25 3.73 10.25 17.86
CA ASP A 25 3.28 10.47 19.23
C ASP A 25 1.75 10.32 19.37
N GLU A 26 0.98 10.79 18.38
CA GLU A 26 -0.46 10.66 18.37
C GLU A 26 -0.89 9.22 18.14
N PHE A 27 -0.18 8.50 17.29
CA PHE A 27 -0.40 7.07 17.07
C PHE A 27 -0.22 6.28 18.36
N GLU A 28 0.90 6.46 19.07
CA GLU A 28 1.16 5.74 20.32
C GLU A 28 0.12 6.07 21.41
N LYS A 29 -0.30 7.33 21.53
CA LYS A 29 -1.26 7.76 22.57
C LYS A 29 -2.70 7.34 22.28
N HIS A 30 -3.13 7.40 21.02
CA HIS A 30 -4.55 7.36 20.70
C HIS A 30 -4.98 6.22 19.79
N VAL A 31 -4.07 5.63 19.02
CA VAL A 31 -4.43 4.64 17.99
C VAL A 31 -4.01 3.23 18.37
N ARG A 32 -2.77 3.06 18.83
CA ARG A 32 -2.19 1.74 19.06
C ARG A 32 -3.03 0.82 19.94
N ALA A 33 -3.58 1.35 21.02
CA ALA A 33 -4.40 0.58 21.96
C ALA A 33 -5.78 0.17 21.41
N GLN A 34 -6.21 0.80 20.30
CA GLN A 34 -7.50 0.50 19.66
C GLN A 34 -7.36 -0.57 18.57
N LEU A 35 -6.13 -0.87 18.14
CA LEU A 35 -5.90 -1.88 17.10
C LEU A 35 -6.10 -3.29 17.65
N PRO A 36 -6.71 -4.19 16.86
CA PRO A 36 -6.80 -5.62 17.20
C PRO A 36 -5.42 -6.23 17.48
N ALA A 37 -5.36 -7.11 18.48
CA ALA A 37 -4.11 -7.77 18.91
C ALA A 37 -3.46 -8.64 17.81
N GLU A 38 -4.25 -9.09 16.84
CA GLU A 38 -3.81 -9.88 15.69
C GLU A 38 -2.97 -9.08 14.69
N LEU A 39 -3.07 -7.76 14.73
CA LEU A 39 -2.29 -6.85 13.90
C LEU A 39 -0.92 -6.62 14.53
N LYS A 40 0.12 -7.08 13.86
CA LYS A 40 1.49 -6.87 14.34
C LYS A 40 2.10 -5.63 13.72
N ILE A 41 2.32 -4.59 14.50
CA ILE A 41 3.04 -3.41 14.06
C ILE A 41 4.52 -3.78 13.86
N ILE A 42 5.01 -3.62 12.62
CA ILE A 42 6.41 -3.88 12.25
C ILE A 42 7.22 -2.61 12.41
N THR A 43 6.69 -1.49 11.90
CA THR A 43 7.29 -0.17 12.10
C THR A 43 6.19 0.83 12.44
N PRO A 44 6.43 1.73 13.41
CA PRO A 44 5.52 2.83 13.70
C PRO A 44 5.44 3.81 12.52
N PRO A 45 4.57 4.82 12.57
CA PRO A 45 4.55 5.89 11.58
C PRO A 45 5.92 6.55 11.48
N PRO A 46 6.47 6.78 10.27
CA PRO A 46 7.74 7.47 10.11
C PRO A 46 7.56 8.98 10.36
N ILE A 47 8.68 9.65 10.65
CA ILE A 47 8.74 11.11 10.59
C ILE A 47 8.43 11.56 9.15
N SER A 48 7.80 12.71 8.97
CA SER A 48 7.27 13.20 7.70
C SER A 48 8.24 13.14 6.50
N SER A 49 9.54 13.41 6.71
CA SER A 49 10.56 13.32 5.67
C SER A 49 10.85 11.91 5.15
N GLY A 50 10.53 10.88 5.93
CA GLY A 50 10.70 9.47 5.56
C GLY A 50 9.40 8.80 5.08
N ASN A 51 8.33 9.58 4.88
CA ASN A 51 7.03 9.02 4.59
C ASN A 51 6.89 8.56 3.13
N TYR A 52 6.12 7.49 2.91
CA TYR A 52 5.84 6.88 1.62
C TYR A 52 4.53 6.09 1.69
N ASN A 53 3.89 5.82 0.56
CA ASN A 53 2.63 5.09 0.50
C ASN A 53 2.79 3.56 0.39
N CYS A 54 1.65 2.84 0.37
CA CYS A 54 1.62 1.38 0.30
C CYS A 54 2.23 0.82 -0.99
N PHE A 55 2.14 1.51 -2.12
CA PHE A 55 2.71 1.04 -3.39
C PHE A 55 4.23 1.19 -3.43
N VAL A 56 4.77 2.30 -2.92
CA VAL A 56 6.21 2.46 -2.73
C VAL A 56 6.77 1.36 -1.84
N PHE A 57 6.05 1.01 -0.77
CA PHE A 57 6.40 -0.12 0.09
C PHE A 57 6.37 -1.44 -0.66
N ALA A 58 5.25 -1.76 -1.31
CA ALA A 58 5.06 -3.02 -2.02
C ALA A 58 6.12 -3.25 -3.11
N PHE A 59 6.52 -2.20 -3.79
CA PHE A 59 7.56 -2.26 -4.83
C PHE A 59 9.00 -2.19 -4.30
N GLY A 60 9.20 -2.19 -2.98
CA GLY A 60 10.55 -2.19 -2.38
C GLY A 60 11.33 -0.89 -2.50
N LEU A 61 10.65 0.23 -2.83
CA LEU A 61 11.27 1.54 -3.09
C LEU A 61 11.34 2.44 -1.85
N LYS A 62 11.01 1.94 -0.67
CA LYS A 62 10.96 2.68 0.59
C LYS A 62 12.28 3.33 1.03
N ASN A 63 13.41 2.93 0.47
CA ASN A 63 14.74 3.49 0.75
C ASN A 63 15.25 4.40 -0.38
N ASP A 64 14.49 4.56 -1.44
CA ASP A 64 14.85 5.42 -2.55
C ASP A 64 14.33 6.85 -2.30
N LYS A 65 15.27 7.80 -2.20
CA LYS A 65 14.99 9.19 -1.86
C LYS A 65 13.99 9.86 -2.81
N GLU A 66 13.89 9.39 -4.05
CA GLU A 66 12.96 9.92 -5.04
C GLU A 66 11.48 9.68 -4.66
N PHE A 67 11.20 8.63 -3.88
CA PHE A 67 9.86 8.23 -3.49
C PHE A 67 9.49 8.57 -2.03
N LEU A 68 10.40 9.25 -1.33
CA LEU A 68 10.17 9.64 0.06
C LEU A 68 9.55 11.05 0.17
N GLY A 69 8.96 11.33 1.33
CA GLY A 69 8.38 12.65 1.65
C GLY A 69 7.09 12.97 0.89
N GLY A 70 6.51 12.00 0.18
CA GLY A 70 5.24 12.17 -0.54
C GLY A 70 5.31 13.01 -1.81
N GLN A 71 6.51 13.38 -2.27
CA GLN A 71 6.67 14.22 -3.46
C GLN A 71 6.35 13.47 -4.76
N ASN A 72 6.67 12.17 -4.82
CA ASN A 72 6.40 11.31 -5.98
C ASN A 72 5.70 10.02 -5.52
N PRO A 73 4.46 10.08 -5.03
CA PRO A 73 3.75 8.87 -4.61
C PRO A 73 3.42 8.03 -5.85
N ILE A 74 3.75 6.75 -5.80
CA ILE A 74 3.27 5.81 -6.81
C ILE A 74 1.74 5.72 -6.71
N GLN A 75 1.06 5.92 -7.83
CA GLN A 75 -0.39 5.89 -7.91
C GLN A 75 -0.90 4.52 -8.42
N LYS A 76 -2.17 4.25 -8.18
CA LYS A 76 -2.85 3.01 -8.60
C LYS A 76 -2.82 2.79 -10.12
N GLU A 77 -2.85 3.86 -10.88
CA GLU A 77 -2.78 3.86 -12.36
C GLU A 77 -1.46 3.26 -12.84
N PHE A 78 -0.38 3.53 -12.13
CA PHE A 78 0.92 2.93 -12.44
C PHE A 78 0.94 1.41 -12.23
N VAL A 79 0.24 0.88 -11.23
CA VAL A 79 0.09 -0.58 -11.06
C VAL A 79 -0.60 -1.19 -12.28
N ARG A 80 -1.67 -0.56 -12.80
CA ARG A 80 -2.35 -0.98 -14.03
C ARG A 80 -1.44 -0.90 -15.25
N TYR A 81 -0.66 0.17 -15.36
CA TYR A 81 0.35 0.31 -16.42
C TYR A 81 1.36 -0.83 -16.40
N LEU A 82 1.90 -1.20 -15.24
CA LEU A 82 2.85 -2.31 -15.12
C LEU A 82 2.25 -3.65 -15.56
N ILE A 83 0.98 -3.92 -15.22
CA ILE A 83 0.26 -5.13 -15.66
C ILE A 83 0.08 -5.09 -17.18
N HIS A 84 -0.35 -3.97 -17.74
CA HIS A 84 -0.55 -3.80 -19.18
C HIS A 84 0.77 -3.98 -19.98
N LYS A 85 1.88 -3.50 -19.42
CA LYS A 85 3.23 -3.68 -19.99
C LYS A 85 3.83 -5.07 -19.74
N ASN A 86 3.10 -6.01 -19.14
CA ASN A 86 3.58 -7.33 -18.73
C ASN A 86 4.81 -7.30 -17.80
N LEU A 87 5.04 -6.19 -17.09
CA LEU A 87 6.09 -6.07 -16.08
C LEU A 87 5.63 -6.67 -14.74
N LEU A 88 4.32 -6.64 -14.45
CA LEU A 88 3.70 -7.37 -13.36
C LEU A 88 2.85 -8.52 -13.93
N LYS A 89 3.19 -9.75 -13.54
CA LYS A 89 2.45 -10.95 -13.95
C LYS A 89 1.43 -11.31 -12.88
N VAL A 90 0.15 -11.25 -13.24
CA VAL A 90 -0.95 -11.69 -12.38
C VAL A 90 -0.89 -13.20 -12.19
N LYS A 91 -1.21 -13.66 -10.97
CA LYS A 91 -1.16 -15.06 -10.54
C LYS A 91 -2.48 -15.49 -9.94
N ASP A 92 -2.85 -16.75 -10.13
CA ASP A 92 -4.05 -17.36 -9.53
C ASP A 92 -3.84 -17.66 -8.03
N HIS A 93 -2.59 -17.92 -7.62
CA HIS A 93 -2.24 -18.26 -6.25
C HIS A 93 -1.04 -17.44 -5.78
N SER A 94 -1.08 -17.04 -4.50
CA SER A 94 0.01 -16.31 -3.87
C SER A 94 1.12 -17.25 -3.36
N ALA A 95 2.33 -16.74 -3.37
CA ALA A 95 3.48 -17.32 -2.70
C ALA A 95 4.17 -16.25 -1.83
N LYS A 96 5.04 -16.67 -0.92
CA LYS A 96 5.86 -15.76 -0.15
C LYS A 96 6.69 -14.86 -1.08
N GLY A 97 6.64 -13.56 -0.86
CA GLY A 97 7.33 -12.55 -1.66
C GLY A 97 6.49 -11.98 -2.80
N ASP A 98 5.38 -12.60 -3.17
CA ASP A 98 4.46 -12.03 -4.17
C ASP A 98 3.84 -10.73 -3.67
N LEU A 99 3.44 -9.89 -4.61
CA LEU A 99 2.67 -8.69 -4.35
C LEU A 99 1.18 -9.04 -4.23
N VAL A 100 0.49 -8.40 -3.31
CA VAL A 100 -0.97 -8.45 -3.20
C VAL A 100 -1.52 -7.05 -3.39
N PHE A 101 -2.57 -6.93 -4.20
CA PHE A 101 -3.30 -5.69 -4.41
C PHE A 101 -4.76 -5.87 -4.05
N TYR A 102 -5.32 -4.88 -3.37
CA TYR A 102 -6.71 -4.84 -2.97
C TYR A 102 -7.49 -3.94 -3.94
N GLU A 103 -8.69 -4.36 -4.26
CA GLU A 103 -9.61 -3.63 -5.14
C GLU A 103 -10.96 -3.42 -4.46
N ASP A 104 -11.54 -2.26 -4.69
CA ASP A 104 -12.92 -1.99 -4.33
C ASP A 104 -13.91 -2.67 -5.30
N LYS A 105 -15.21 -2.47 -5.04
CA LYS A 105 -16.30 -3.00 -5.88
C LYS A 105 -16.26 -2.50 -7.33
N PHE A 106 -15.62 -1.36 -7.59
CA PHE A 106 -15.45 -0.77 -8.92
C PHE A 106 -14.17 -1.20 -9.62
N ARG A 107 -13.44 -2.15 -9.06
CA ARG A 107 -12.13 -2.61 -9.57
C ARG A 107 -11.03 -1.54 -9.49
N VAL A 108 -11.20 -0.56 -8.62
CA VAL A 108 -10.15 0.42 -8.35
C VAL A 108 -9.17 -0.19 -7.36
N ILE A 109 -7.87 -0.15 -7.68
CA ILE A 109 -6.81 -0.59 -6.77
C ILE A 109 -6.67 0.46 -5.66
N THR A 110 -6.86 0.03 -4.43
CA THR A 110 -6.90 0.91 -3.25
C THR A 110 -5.71 0.72 -2.34
N HIS A 111 -5.11 -0.46 -2.36
CA HIS A 111 -4.03 -0.79 -1.44
C HIS A 111 -3.11 -1.86 -2.03
N GLY A 112 -1.87 -1.96 -1.48
CA GLY A 112 -0.89 -2.96 -1.88
C GLY A 112 -0.01 -3.40 -0.72
N GLY A 113 0.49 -4.64 -0.81
CA GLY A 113 1.37 -5.24 0.18
C GLY A 113 2.20 -6.38 -0.40
N ILE A 114 2.91 -7.07 0.48
CA ILE A 114 3.80 -8.19 0.17
C ILE A 114 3.35 -9.42 0.96
N MET A 115 3.19 -10.55 0.30
CA MET A 115 2.85 -11.82 0.94
C MET A 115 4.03 -12.33 1.79
N ARG A 116 3.78 -12.58 3.07
CA ARG A 116 4.75 -13.22 4.00
C ARG A 116 4.60 -14.72 4.03
N SER A 117 3.38 -15.20 3.77
CA SER A 117 3.00 -16.61 3.61
C SER A 117 1.70 -16.68 2.81
N ALA A 118 1.10 -17.84 2.65
CA ALA A 118 -0.16 -18.01 1.94
C ALA A 118 -1.35 -17.18 2.51
N SER A 119 -1.29 -16.80 3.80
CA SER A 119 -2.37 -16.06 4.48
C SER A 119 -1.92 -14.77 5.16
N ARG A 120 -0.61 -14.52 5.25
CA ARG A 120 -0.06 -13.35 5.95
C ARG A 120 0.50 -12.34 4.96
N VAL A 121 0.18 -11.08 5.20
CA VAL A 121 0.60 -9.93 4.41
C VAL A 121 1.38 -8.97 5.30
N ILE A 122 2.38 -8.31 4.74
CA ILE A 122 2.94 -7.09 5.31
C ILE A 122 2.62 -5.93 4.37
N SER A 123 2.05 -4.87 4.88
CA SER A 123 1.71 -3.69 4.09
C SER A 123 1.88 -2.40 4.88
N LYS A 124 2.07 -1.30 4.17
CA LYS A 124 2.10 0.03 4.77
C LYS A 124 0.71 0.64 4.68
N TRP A 125 0.11 0.92 5.83
CA TRP A 125 -1.24 1.44 5.88
C TRP A 125 -1.23 2.97 5.74
N MET A 126 -1.66 3.42 4.58
CA MET A 126 -1.63 4.84 4.20
C MET A 126 -0.22 5.46 4.43
N TRP A 127 -0.14 6.56 5.15
CA TRP A 127 1.10 7.23 5.56
C TRP A 127 1.59 6.79 6.95
N GLY A 128 0.87 5.86 7.61
CA GLY A 128 1.10 5.43 8.98
C GLY A 128 2.06 4.27 9.14
N CYS A 129 1.63 3.23 9.85
CA CYS A 129 2.43 2.06 10.22
C CYS A 129 2.66 1.08 9.07
N THR A 130 3.74 0.31 9.16
CA THR A 130 3.86 -0.97 8.46
C THR A 130 3.34 -2.07 9.38
N ILE A 131 2.36 -2.84 8.90
CA ILE A 131 1.64 -3.84 9.69
C ILE A 131 1.73 -5.20 9.01
N GLU A 132 1.97 -6.24 9.81
CA GLU A 132 1.76 -7.63 9.39
C GLU A 132 0.38 -8.09 9.89
N HIS A 133 -0.43 -8.61 8.98
CA HIS A 133 -1.83 -8.97 9.20
C HIS A 133 -2.24 -10.19 8.36
N ASN A 134 -3.37 -10.80 8.66
CA ASN A 134 -3.96 -11.78 7.74
C ASN A 134 -4.52 -11.08 6.50
N LEU A 135 -4.67 -11.81 5.41
CA LEU A 135 -5.09 -11.25 4.11
C LEU A 135 -6.31 -10.32 4.20
N TRP A 136 -7.27 -10.64 5.06
CA TRP A 136 -8.52 -9.89 5.21
C TRP A 136 -8.63 -9.08 6.50
N ASP A 137 -7.59 -9.04 7.33
CA ASP A 137 -7.56 -8.21 8.53
C ASP A 137 -7.07 -6.80 8.19
N VAL A 138 -7.81 -6.15 7.29
CA VAL A 138 -7.52 -4.82 6.75
C VAL A 138 -8.78 -3.95 6.82
N PRO A 139 -8.65 -2.62 6.83
CA PRO A 139 -9.77 -1.71 6.71
C PRO A 139 -10.70 -2.07 5.54
N SER A 140 -12.00 -1.85 5.71
CA SER A 140 -12.97 -2.09 4.63
C SER A 140 -12.76 -1.15 3.44
N SER A 141 -12.21 0.04 3.68
CA SER A 141 -11.84 1.00 2.63
C SER A 141 -10.72 0.50 1.70
N PHE A 142 -9.96 -0.55 2.10
CA PHE A 142 -8.99 -1.18 1.20
C PHE A 142 -9.64 -2.09 0.15
N GLY A 143 -10.92 -2.37 0.29
CA GLY A 143 -11.69 -3.14 -0.69
C GLY A 143 -11.97 -4.58 -0.26
N ASP A 144 -12.73 -5.28 -1.10
CA ASP A 144 -13.27 -6.62 -0.85
C ASP A 144 -12.79 -7.68 -1.85
N LYS A 145 -11.89 -7.31 -2.73
CA LYS A 145 -11.25 -8.20 -3.72
C LYS A 145 -9.73 -8.08 -3.64
N VAL A 146 -9.05 -9.16 -3.96
CA VAL A 146 -7.59 -9.17 -4.09
C VAL A 146 -7.17 -9.87 -5.36
N PHE A 147 -6.01 -9.46 -5.87
CA PHE A 147 -5.27 -10.23 -6.85
C PHE A 147 -3.79 -10.23 -6.48
N PHE A 148 -3.07 -11.21 -7.00
CA PHE A 148 -1.65 -11.41 -6.70
C PHE A 148 -0.82 -11.19 -7.94
N CYS A 149 0.39 -10.68 -7.76
CA CYS A 149 1.38 -10.56 -8.82
C CYS A 149 2.73 -11.11 -8.37
N SER A 150 3.52 -11.61 -9.31
CA SER A 150 4.92 -11.91 -9.03
C SER A 150 5.65 -10.65 -8.57
N SER A 151 6.59 -10.78 -7.63
CA SER A 151 7.52 -9.70 -7.31
C SER A 151 8.37 -9.32 -8.51
N VAL A 152 8.77 -8.06 -8.56
CA VAL A 152 9.65 -7.50 -9.58
C VAL A 152 10.77 -6.72 -8.88
N GLU A 153 11.96 -6.76 -9.42
CA GLU A 153 13.10 -6.03 -8.87
C GLU A 153 12.82 -4.53 -8.79
N PRO A 154 13.11 -3.87 -7.65
CA PRO A 154 12.84 -2.44 -7.47
C PRO A 154 13.44 -1.54 -8.55
N ALA A 155 14.62 -1.90 -9.09
CA ALA A 155 15.25 -1.15 -10.15
C ALA A 155 14.44 -1.16 -11.46
N VAL A 156 13.79 -2.28 -11.79
CA VAL A 156 12.89 -2.38 -12.96
C VAL A 156 11.66 -1.52 -12.77
N ILE A 157 11.06 -1.55 -11.57
CA ILE A 157 9.91 -0.70 -11.22
C ILE A 157 10.27 0.78 -11.30
N LYS A 158 11.43 1.18 -10.74
CA LYS A 158 11.90 2.56 -10.80
C LYS A 158 12.05 3.05 -12.23
N LYS A 159 12.73 2.27 -13.08
CA LYS A 159 12.89 2.60 -14.50
C LYS A 159 11.54 2.77 -15.19
N ALA A 160 10.63 1.82 -15.02
CA ALA A 160 9.29 1.90 -15.61
C ALA A 160 8.48 3.08 -15.09
N TYR A 161 8.66 3.48 -13.82
CA TYR A 161 7.99 4.65 -13.26
C TYR A 161 8.47 5.96 -13.91
N LEU A 162 9.76 6.11 -14.13
CA LEU A 162 10.33 7.27 -14.82
C LEU A 162 9.78 7.39 -16.25
N GLU A 163 9.76 6.29 -17.00
CA GLU A 163 9.18 6.23 -18.35
C GLU A 163 7.68 6.57 -18.35
N TYR A 164 6.92 6.04 -17.38
CA TYR A 164 5.50 6.33 -17.21
C TYR A 164 5.23 7.81 -16.93
N ARG A 165 6.01 8.40 -16.02
CA ARG A 165 5.90 9.81 -15.65
C ARG A 165 6.19 10.73 -16.85
N ASP A 166 7.26 10.46 -17.55
CA ASP A 166 7.69 11.29 -18.70
C ASP A 166 6.66 11.23 -19.83
N SER A 167 6.08 10.04 -20.12
CA SER A 167 5.00 9.92 -21.11
C SER A 167 3.69 10.60 -20.69
N SER A 168 3.43 10.73 -19.40
CA SER A 168 2.23 11.41 -18.88
C SER A 168 2.33 12.93 -19.02
N VAL A 169 3.54 13.48 -18.96
CA VAL A 169 3.81 14.93 -19.12
C VAL A 169 3.63 15.35 -20.57
N GLU A 170 4.01 14.53 -21.55
CA GLU A 170 3.82 14.83 -22.97
C GLU A 170 2.35 14.96 -23.36
N ILE A 171 1.45 14.16 -22.78
CA ILE A 171 0.01 14.22 -23.08
C ILE A 171 -0.63 15.50 -22.53
N THR A 172 -0.12 16.04 -21.44
CA THR A 172 -0.68 17.26 -20.81
C THR A 172 -0.27 18.54 -21.54
N HIS A 173 0.76 18.51 -22.38
CA HIS A 173 1.22 19.64 -23.20
C HIS A 173 0.59 19.72 -24.60
N ILE A 174 -0.26 18.74 -24.97
CA ILE A 174 -0.91 18.67 -26.30
C ILE A 174 -2.42 19.05 -26.22
N LEU A 175 -2.96 19.24 -25.02
CA LEU A 175 -4.34 19.70 -24.78
C LEU A 175 -4.35 21.15 -24.30
#